data_f38ae18a9b4ec6f5906e4979743a3c42
#
_entry.id   f38ae18a9b4ec6f5906e4979743a3c42
#
_cell.length_a   1.000
_cell.length_b   1.000
_cell.length_c   1.000
_cell.angle_alpha   90.00
_cell.angle_beta   90.00
_cell.angle_gamma   90.00
#
_symmetry.space_group_name_H-M   'P 1'
#
loop_
_entity.id
_entity.type
_entity.pdbx_description
1 polymer ?
#
loop_
_entity_poly.entity_id
_entity_poly.type
_entity_poly.pdbx_seq_one_letter_code
_entity_poly.pdbx_strand_id
1 'polypeptide(L)'
;LWNELRARGVPNVAIGDLGNEIGMGTIGEHIKKYVPFTAPGECQDGCCGGILAASSTDNIITATCSDWGCYALMAALAYLKKDMDILHREEMESEVMRVLSRNGMIDMTGSLLPGVDGFDTRMNVGIVSMMRQCTAYAVRYSHNSDHWFGPVLAKKFFEQA
;
A
#
# COMPACT_ATOMS: atom_id res chain seq x y z
N LEU A 1 3.52 -5.58 -21.32
CA LEU A 1 4.37 -5.94 -20.16
C LEU A 1 3.63 -6.87 -19.17
N TRP A 2 2.48 -6.47 -18.63
CA TRP A 2 1.70 -7.20 -17.64
C TRP A 2 1.36 -8.63 -18.06
N ASN A 3 0.73 -8.79 -19.24
CA ASN A 3 0.37 -10.10 -19.77
C ASN A 3 1.59 -11.00 -20.00
N GLU A 4 2.73 -10.40 -20.35
CA GLU A 4 3.99 -11.13 -20.56
C GLU A 4 4.56 -11.65 -19.24
N LEU A 5 4.50 -10.87 -18.16
CA LEU A 5 4.93 -11.31 -16.83
C LEU A 5 4.10 -12.50 -16.35
N ARG A 6 2.78 -12.42 -16.52
CA ARG A 6 1.88 -13.54 -16.18
C ARG A 6 2.15 -14.78 -17.03
N ALA A 7 2.34 -14.61 -18.33
CA ALA A 7 2.65 -15.73 -19.24
C ALA A 7 3.95 -16.44 -18.85
N ARG A 8 4.89 -15.72 -18.26
CA ARG A 8 6.16 -16.27 -17.76
C ARG A 8 6.07 -16.83 -16.34
N GLY A 9 4.90 -16.82 -15.71
CA GLY A 9 4.71 -17.27 -14.33
C GLY A 9 5.45 -16.41 -13.29
N VAL A 10 5.72 -15.13 -13.58
CA VAL A 10 6.33 -14.21 -12.63
C VAL A 10 5.26 -13.78 -11.64
N PRO A 11 5.42 -14.06 -10.33
CA PRO A 11 4.50 -13.60 -9.30
C PRO A 11 4.38 -12.09 -9.31
N ASN A 12 3.16 -11.59 -9.14
CA ASN A 12 2.90 -10.16 -9.20
C ASN A 12 1.96 -9.71 -8.08
N VAL A 13 2.10 -8.45 -7.70
CA VAL A 13 1.28 -7.81 -6.67
C VAL A 13 0.80 -6.45 -7.18
N ALA A 14 -0.47 -6.16 -6.97
CA ALA A 14 -1.00 -4.81 -7.13
C ALA A 14 -1.00 -4.10 -5.78
N ILE A 15 -0.73 -2.82 -5.83
CA ILE A 15 -0.86 -1.92 -4.68
C ILE A 15 -1.77 -0.79 -5.12
N GLY A 16 -2.81 -0.51 -4.35
CA GLY A 16 -3.78 0.51 -4.73
C GLY A 16 -4.67 0.98 -3.59
N ASP A 17 -5.40 2.06 -3.86
CA ASP A 17 -6.30 2.71 -2.92
C ASP A 17 -7.72 2.93 -3.50
N LEU A 18 -7.85 3.28 -4.78
CA LEU A 18 -9.13 3.59 -5.43
C LEU A 18 -9.69 2.46 -6.31
N GLY A 19 -8.87 1.48 -6.67
CA GLY A 19 -9.28 0.39 -7.55
C GLY A 19 -9.02 0.64 -9.04
N ASN A 20 -8.48 1.79 -9.42
CA ASN A 20 -8.12 2.12 -10.80
C ASN A 20 -6.67 1.74 -11.15
N GLU A 21 -5.89 1.33 -10.19
CA GLU A 21 -4.51 0.91 -10.37
C GLU A 21 -4.43 -0.45 -11.06
N ILE A 22 -3.36 -0.67 -11.82
CA ILE A 22 -3.14 -1.91 -12.56
C ILE A 22 -3.17 -3.11 -11.61
N GLY A 23 -4.06 -4.07 -11.88
CA GLY A 23 -4.20 -5.29 -11.10
C GLY A 23 -5.30 -5.25 -10.03
N MET A 24 -5.85 -4.07 -9.72
CA MET A 24 -6.91 -3.92 -8.72
C MET A 24 -8.24 -4.55 -9.15
N GLY A 25 -8.41 -4.89 -10.42
CA GLY A 25 -9.54 -5.70 -10.90
C GLY A 25 -9.69 -7.05 -10.20
N THR A 26 -8.64 -7.52 -9.51
CA THR A 26 -8.69 -8.71 -8.65
C THR A 26 -9.82 -8.65 -7.62
N ILE A 27 -10.09 -7.46 -7.07
CA ILE A 27 -11.20 -7.21 -6.13
C ILE A 27 -12.30 -6.33 -6.72
N GLY A 28 -12.35 -6.21 -8.05
CA GLY A 28 -13.27 -5.32 -8.74
C GLY A 28 -14.74 -5.54 -8.37
N GLU A 29 -15.20 -6.78 -8.28
CA GLU A 29 -16.59 -7.10 -7.90
C GLU A 29 -16.89 -6.71 -6.43
N HIS A 30 -15.90 -6.85 -5.55
CA HIS A 30 -16.04 -6.41 -4.17
C HIS A 30 -16.16 -4.87 -4.11
N ILE A 31 -15.32 -4.15 -4.85
CA ILE A 31 -15.37 -2.69 -4.90
C ILE A 31 -16.74 -2.23 -5.45
N LYS A 32 -17.21 -2.77 -6.57
CA LYS A 32 -18.53 -2.43 -7.13
C LYS A 32 -19.67 -2.60 -6.14
N LYS A 33 -19.59 -3.64 -5.31
CA LYS A 33 -20.63 -3.92 -4.30
C LYS A 33 -20.68 -2.88 -3.20
N TYR A 34 -19.53 -2.41 -2.73
CA TYR A 34 -19.44 -1.54 -1.55
C TYR A 34 -19.17 -0.07 -1.88
N VAL A 35 -18.71 0.21 -3.09
CA VAL A 35 -18.38 1.55 -3.59
C VAL A 35 -19.08 1.75 -4.95
N PRO A 36 -20.39 1.87 -4.97
CA PRO A 36 -21.20 1.81 -6.20
C PRO A 36 -20.89 2.92 -7.21
N PHE A 37 -20.36 4.07 -6.80
CA PHE A 37 -19.97 5.14 -7.72
C PHE A 37 -18.80 4.79 -8.64
N THR A 38 -18.11 3.68 -8.41
CA THR A 38 -17.05 3.17 -9.28
C THR A 38 -17.59 2.31 -10.43
N ALA A 39 -18.91 2.04 -10.43
CA ALA A 39 -19.55 1.18 -11.42
C ALA A 39 -19.55 1.82 -12.82
N PRO A 40 -19.64 1.01 -13.89
CA PRO A 40 -19.88 1.50 -15.23
C PRO A 40 -21.14 2.40 -15.28
N GLY A 41 -21.04 3.52 -15.97
CA GLY A 41 -22.11 4.52 -16.03
C GLY A 41 -21.80 5.79 -15.25
N GLU A 42 -20.94 5.72 -14.27
CA GLU A 42 -20.40 6.89 -13.55
C GLU A 42 -19.21 7.55 -14.27
N CYS A 43 -18.82 7.01 -15.42
CA CYS A 43 -17.75 7.55 -16.23
C CYS A 43 -18.18 8.86 -16.88
N GLN A 44 -17.43 9.94 -16.63
CA GLN A 44 -17.69 11.27 -17.22
C GLN A 44 -17.59 11.28 -18.75
N ASP A 45 -16.78 10.40 -19.32
CA ASP A 45 -16.58 10.27 -20.77
C ASP A 45 -17.68 9.41 -21.45
N GLY A 46 -18.64 8.88 -20.67
CA GLY A 46 -19.73 8.06 -21.17
C GLY A 46 -19.30 6.72 -21.79
N CYS A 47 -18.06 6.29 -21.57
CA CYS A 47 -17.54 5.02 -22.10
C CYS A 47 -18.11 3.78 -21.42
N CYS A 48 -18.87 3.94 -20.34
CA CYS A 48 -19.43 2.87 -19.50
C CYS A 48 -18.36 1.93 -18.88
N GLY A 49 -17.08 2.29 -18.92
CA GLY A 49 -15.98 1.50 -18.37
C GLY A 49 -15.84 1.61 -16.85
N GLY A 50 -16.38 2.67 -16.26
CA GLY A 50 -16.14 3.01 -14.86
C GLY A 50 -14.67 3.39 -14.62
N ILE A 51 -14.26 3.48 -13.35
CA ILE A 51 -12.88 3.80 -12.98
C ILE A 51 -12.05 2.56 -12.61
N LEU A 52 -12.68 1.41 -12.45
CA LEU A 52 -12.02 0.20 -11.97
C LEU A 52 -11.06 -0.39 -13.02
N ALA A 53 -9.91 -0.83 -12.56
CA ALA A 53 -8.97 -1.58 -13.40
C ALA A 53 -9.59 -2.91 -13.86
N ALA A 54 -9.40 -3.25 -15.13
CA ALA A 54 -9.81 -4.54 -15.68
C ALA A 54 -8.78 -5.66 -15.43
N SER A 55 -7.52 -5.29 -15.16
CA SER A 55 -6.44 -6.24 -14.94
C SER A 55 -6.48 -6.84 -13.52
N SER A 56 -6.04 -8.08 -13.40
CA SER A 56 -5.94 -8.80 -12.12
C SER A 56 -4.50 -9.22 -11.81
N THR A 57 -4.20 -9.42 -10.54
CA THR A 57 -2.90 -9.86 -10.00
C THR A 57 -3.03 -11.11 -9.16
N ASP A 58 -1.87 -11.73 -8.86
CA ASP A 58 -1.81 -12.89 -7.95
C ASP A 58 -2.04 -12.47 -6.50
N ASN A 59 -1.53 -11.29 -6.13
CA ASN A 59 -1.67 -10.73 -4.79
C ASN A 59 -2.04 -9.25 -4.86
N ILE A 60 -2.59 -8.75 -3.76
CA ILE A 60 -3.05 -7.37 -3.68
C ILE A 60 -2.72 -6.77 -2.32
N ILE A 61 -2.33 -5.51 -2.31
CA ILE A 61 -2.17 -4.68 -1.12
C ILE A 61 -3.08 -3.48 -1.29
N THR A 62 -3.96 -3.26 -0.32
CA THR A 62 -4.82 -2.08 -0.28
C THR A 62 -4.40 -1.18 0.87
N ALA A 63 -4.38 0.11 0.62
CA ALA A 63 -4.05 1.14 1.60
C ALA A 63 -4.88 2.38 1.34
N THR A 64 -4.92 3.31 2.27
CA THR A 64 -5.58 4.62 2.09
C THR A 64 -4.87 5.48 1.04
N CYS A 65 -3.57 5.27 0.89
CA CYS A 65 -2.73 5.86 -0.14
C CYS A 65 -1.82 4.74 -0.65
N SER A 66 -1.68 4.60 -1.95
CA SER A 66 -0.89 3.52 -2.57
C SER A 66 0.58 3.54 -2.13
N ASP A 67 1.15 4.74 -1.92
CA ASP A 67 2.52 4.89 -1.42
C ASP A 67 2.69 4.23 -0.04
N TRP A 68 1.70 4.35 0.84
CA TRP A 68 1.74 3.69 2.16
C TRP A 68 1.71 2.16 2.04
N GLY A 69 1.00 1.64 1.04
CA GLY A 69 1.05 0.22 0.69
C GLY A 69 2.45 -0.22 0.24
N CYS A 70 3.14 0.63 -0.53
CA CYS A 70 4.53 0.39 -0.91
C CYS A 70 5.46 0.39 0.30
N TYR A 71 5.31 1.34 1.22
CA TYR A 71 6.12 1.36 2.45
C TYR A 71 5.88 0.11 3.31
N ALA A 72 4.62 -0.35 3.41
CA ALA A 72 4.29 -1.57 4.12
C ALA A 72 4.93 -2.82 3.49
N LEU A 73 4.94 -2.91 2.15
CA LEU A 73 5.63 -3.98 1.44
C LEU A 73 7.14 -3.95 1.71
N MET A 74 7.75 -2.76 1.65
CA MET A 74 9.18 -2.59 1.98
C MET A 74 9.47 -2.99 3.42
N ALA A 75 8.57 -2.65 4.37
CA ALA A 75 8.70 -3.06 5.76
C ALA A 75 8.64 -4.58 5.94
N ALA A 76 7.72 -5.25 5.25
CA ALA A 76 7.63 -6.71 5.25
C ALA A 76 8.90 -7.37 4.68
N LEU A 77 9.40 -6.84 3.56
CA LEU A 77 10.65 -7.33 2.95
C LEU A 77 11.85 -7.11 3.86
N ALA A 78 11.98 -5.93 4.46
CA ALA A 78 13.04 -5.61 5.41
C ALA A 78 13.02 -6.55 6.63
N TYR A 79 11.83 -6.83 7.15
CA TYR A 79 11.65 -7.79 8.25
C TYR A 79 12.08 -9.20 7.84
N LEU A 80 11.63 -9.69 6.70
CA LEU A 80 11.95 -11.03 6.20
C LEU A 80 13.44 -11.21 5.88
N LYS A 81 14.05 -10.18 5.31
CA LYS A 81 15.48 -10.19 4.96
C LYS A 81 16.39 -9.82 6.13
N LYS A 82 15.83 -9.29 7.23
CA LYS A 82 16.58 -8.70 8.36
C LYS A 82 17.51 -7.57 7.90
N ASP A 83 17.09 -6.82 6.91
CA ASP A 83 17.85 -5.77 6.26
C ASP A 83 17.05 -4.45 6.27
N MET A 84 17.48 -3.51 7.10
CA MET A 84 16.83 -2.22 7.28
C MET A 84 17.13 -1.23 6.14
N ASP A 85 18.11 -1.51 5.29
CA ASP A 85 18.44 -0.64 4.15
C ASP A 85 17.44 -0.77 3.01
N ILE A 86 16.58 -1.81 3.03
CA ILE A 86 15.44 -1.95 2.12
C ILE A 86 14.40 -0.85 2.36
N LEU A 87 14.29 -0.34 3.59
CA LEU A 87 13.25 0.61 3.94
C LEU A 87 13.47 1.99 3.32
N HIS A 88 12.38 2.56 2.81
CA HIS A 88 12.34 3.96 2.44
C HIS A 88 12.73 4.87 3.61
N ARG A 89 13.31 6.03 3.33
CA ARG A 89 13.82 6.96 4.34
C ARG A 89 13.09 8.28 4.26
N GLU A 90 13.01 8.95 5.40
CA GLU A 90 12.29 10.21 5.57
C GLU A 90 12.82 11.32 4.64
N GLU A 91 14.15 11.35 4.46
CA GLU A 91 14.80 12.33 3.57
C GLU A 91 14.49 12.04 2.11
N MET A 92 14.41 10.76 1.74
CA MET A 92 14.05 10.35 0.37
C MET A 92 12.60 10.71 0.08
N GLU A 93 11.69 10.45 1.03
CA GLU A 93 10.28 10.83 0.90
C GLU A 93 10.12 12.34 0.69
N SER A 94 10.76 13.13 1.53
CA SER A 94 10.73 14.59 1.42
C SER A 94 11.23 15.07 0.07
N GLU A 95 12.30 14.48 -0.44
CA GLU A 95 12.86 14.83 -1.74
C GLU A 95 11.98 14.41 -2.90
N VAL A 96 11.40 13.19 -2.86
CA VAL A 96 10.47 12.70 -3.88
C VAL A 96 9.27 13.66 -3.99
N MET A 97 8.62 13.99 -2.88
CA MET A 97 7.48 14.91 -2.86
C MET A 97 7.86 16.29 -3.44
N ARG A 98 9.03 16.80 -3.09
CA ARG A 98 9.53 18.06 -3.60
C ARG A 98 9.76 18.03 -5.11
N VAL A 99 10.36 16.95 -5.62
CA VAL A 99 10.64 16.78 -7.05
C VAL A 99 9.33 16.65 -7.84
N LEU A 100 8.40 15.84 -7.36
CA LEU A 100 7.11 15.65 -8.01
C LEU A 100 6.33 16.96 -8.13
N SER A 101 6.22 17.72 -7.03
CA SER A 101 5.55 19.03 -7.02
C SER A 101 6.22 20.01 -7.99
N ARG A 102 7.55 20.09 -8.02
CA ARG A 102 8.28 20.94 -8.96
C ARG A 102 8.11 20.57 -10.42
N ASN A 103 7.78 19.32 -10.70
CA ASN A 103 7.53 18.82 -12.06
C ASN A 103 6.03 18.85 -12.42
N GLY A 104 5.22 19.56 -11.66
CA GLY A 104 3.83 19.82 -12.00
C GLY A 104 2.84 18.76 -11.52
N MET A 105 3.25 17.84 -10.66
CA MET A 105 2.31 16.96 -10.00
C MET A 105 1.44 17.79 -9.05
N ILE A 106 0.15 17.78 -9.30
CA ILE A 106 -0.85 18.42 -8.46
C ILE A 106 -1.57 17.34 -7.63
N ASP A 107 -1.97 17.71 -6.42
CA ASP A 107 -2.80 16.87 -5.58
C ASP A 107 -4.26 16.87 -6.04
N MET A 108 -5.12 16.10 -5.37
CA MET A 108 -6.55 16.03 -5.68
C MET A 108 -7.30 17.37 -5.50
N THR A 109 -6.69 18.36 -4.84
CA THR A 109 -7.26 19.71 -4.70
C THR A 109 -6.82 20.66 -5.83
N GLY A 110 -6.00 20.19 -6.77
CA GLY A 110 -5.42 21.00 -7.84
C GLY A 110 -4.24 21.87 -7.38
N SER A 111 -3.67 21.59 -6.23
CA SER A 111 -2.56 22.34 -5.64
C SER A 111 -1.20 21.75 -6.03
N LEU A 112 -0.20 22.63 -6.22
CA LEU A 112 1.21 22.24 -6.39
C LEU A 112 1.96 22.02 -5.07
N LEU A 113 1.24 21.93 -3.96
CA LEU A 113 1.86 21.63 -2.66
C LEU A 113 2.45 20.22 -2.66
N PRO A 114 3.64 20.03 -2.10
CA PRO A 114 4.26 18.71 -2.00
C PRO A 114 3.41 17.77 -1.13
N GLY A 115 2.90 16.72 -1.75
CA GLY A 115 2.03 15.75 -1.09
C GLY A 115 1.45 14.76 -2.10
N VAL A 116 0.71 13.79 -1.63
CA VAL A 116 0.03 12.77 -2.43
C VAL A 116 -1.32 12.45 -1.79
N ASP A 117 -2.35 12.26 -2.61
CA ASP A 117 -3.72 11.89 -2.20
C ASP A 117 -4.34 12.82 -1.13
N GLY A 118 -3.99 14.10 -1.14
CA GLY A 118 -4.43 15.07 -0.15
C GLY A 118 -3.62 15.06 1.16
N PHE A 119 -2.64 14.19 1.30
CA PHE A 119 -1.72 14.14 2.45
C PHE A 119 -0.47 14.95 2.16
N ASP A 120 -0.12 15.85 3.07
CA ASP A 120 1.09 16.67 2.94
C ASP A 120 2.37 15.83 3.18
N THR A 121 3.52 16.39 2.79
CA THR A 121 4.82 15.73 2.96
C THR A 121 5.08 15.32 4.41
N ARG A 122 4.64 16.10 5.41
CA ARG A 122 4.89 15.78 6.83
C ARG A 122 4.13 14.54 7.25
N MET A 123 2.91 14.36 6.74
CA MET A 123 2.13 13.16 6.99
C MET A 123 2.82 11.93 6.41
N ASN A 124 3.23 11.99 5.15
CA ASN A 124 3.92 10.89 4.47
C ASN A 124 5.25 10.53 5.15
N VAL A 125 6.06 11.54 5.49
CA VAL A 125 7.29 11.35 6.27
C VAL A 125 7.03 10.72 7.63
N GLY A 126 5.94 11.13 8.30
CA GLY A 126 5.51 10.52 9.57
C GLY A 126 5.17 9.04 9.44
N ILE A 127 4.47 8.65 8.37
CA ILE A 127 4.17 7.24 8.07
C ILE A 127 5.45 6.44 7.80
N VAL A 128 6.36 6.97 6.98
CA VAL A 128 7.67 6.34 6.73
C VAL A 128 8.43 6.14 8.05
N SER A 129 8.50 7.17 8.88
CA SER A 129 9.18 7.09 10.19
C SER A 129 8.57 6.02 11.10
N MET A 130 7.25 6.00 11.20
CA MET A 130 6.53 4.99 11.98
C MET A 130 6.81 3.57 11.47
N MET A 131 6.74 3.35 10.15
CA MET A 131 7.02 2.05 9.54
C MET A 131 8.45 1.58 9.82
N ARG A 132 9.43 2.50 9.71
CA ARG A 132 10.83 2.20 10.04
C ARG A 132 10.99 1.79 11.49
N GLN A 133 10.42 2.51 12.43
CA GLN A 133 10.51 2.22 13.86
C GLN A 133 9.83 0.90 14.21
N CYS A 134 8.62 0.64 13.70
CA CYS A 134 7.92 -0.62 13.90
C CYS A 134 8.71 -1.81 13.34
N THR A 135 9.27 -1.66 12.14
CA THR A 135 10.09 -2.72 11.52
C THR A 135 11.37 -2.98 12.31
N ALA A 136 12.08 -1.92 12.73
CA ALA A 136 13.28 -2.04 13.56
C ALA A 136 12.99 -2.78 14.87
N TYR A 137 11.88 -2.43 15.51
CA TYR A 137 11.40 -3.13 16.70
C TYR A 137 11.13 -4.61 16.42
N ALA A 138 10.37 -4.91 15.37
CA ALA A 138 10.03 -6.28 14.99
C ALA A 138 11.28 -7.11 14.65
N VAL A 139 12.23 -6.55 13.91
CA VAL A 139 13.51 -7.23 13.60
C VAL A 139 14.30 -7.51 14.85
N ARG A 140 14.39 -6.55 15.76
CA ARG A 140 15.17 -6.68 17.01
C ARG A 140 14.56 -7.69 17.97
N TYR A 141 13.23 -7.74 18.05
CA TYR A 141 12.51 -8.52 19.06
C TYR A 141 11.73 -9.70 18.50
N SER A 142 11.97 -10.08 17.25
CA SER A 142 11.24 -11.16 16.57
C SER A 142 11.29 -12.51 17.31
N HIS A 143 12.31 -12.75 18.13
CA HIS A 143 12.45 -13.97 18.94
C HIS A 143 11.85 -13.84 20.34
N ASN A 144 11.49 -12.62 20.77
CA ASN A 144 10.94 -12.41 22.10
C ASN A 144 9.42 -12.62 22.15
N SER A 145 8.73 -12.55 21.01
CA SER A 145 7.28 -12.78 20.96
C SER A 145 6.91 -14.17 21.46
N ASP A 146 7.64 -15.20 21.08
CA ASP A 146 7.39 -16.59 21.51
C ASP A 146 7.65 -16.75 23.00
N HIS A 147 8.63 -16.04 23.53
CA HIS A 147 8.94 -16.08 24.98
C HIS A 147 7.83 -15.42 25.82
N TRP A 148 7.27 -14.30 25.35
CA TRP A 148 6.23 -13.56 26.08
C TRP A 148 4.81 -14.08 25.78
N PHE A 149 4.48 -14.30 24.54
CA PHE A 149 3.14 -14.65 24.12
C PHE A 149 2.89 -16.15 24.04
N GLY A 150 3.90 -16.95 23.80
CA GLY A 150 3.75 -18.41 23.75
C GLY A 150 3.08 -18.98 25.00
N PRO A 151 3.55 -18.67 26.23
CA PRO A 151 2.92 -19.12 27.47
C PRO A 151 1.48 -18.58 27.66
N VAL A 152 1.20 -17.36 27.17
CA VAL A 152 -0.14 -16.76 27.26
C VAL A 152 -1.09 -17.45 26.29
N LEU A 153 -0.66 -17.66 25.04
CA LEU A 153 -1.43 -18.35 24.01
C LEU A 153 -1.70 -19.82 24.40
N ALA A 154 -0.70 -20.49 24.99
CA ALA A 154 -0.85 -21.87 25.46
C ALA A 154 -1.93 -22.03 26.54
N LYS A 155 -2.24 -20.96 27.30
CA LYS A 155 -3.30 -20.97 28.29
C LYS A 155 -4.71 -20.80 27.72
N LYS A 156 -4.82 -20.44 26.44
CA LYS A 156 -6.09 -20.34 25.69
C LYS A 156 -7.17 -19.52 26.43
N PHE A 157 -6.80 -18.40 26.99
CA PHE A 157 -7.73 -17.52 27.74
C PHE A 157 -8.97 -17.15 26.95
N PHE A 158 -8.81 -16.95 25.62
CA PHE A 158 -9.88 -16.58 24.70
C PHE A 158 -10.86 -17.74 24.39
N GLU A 159 -10.52 -18.99 24.78
CA GLU A 159 -11.41 -20.14 24.65
C GLU A 159 -12.21 -20.42 25.96
N GLN A 160 -11.90 -19.66 27.02
CA GLN A 160 -12.51 -19.87 28.37
C GLN A 160 -13.64 -18.88 28.68
N ALA A 161 -14.02 -18.00 27.73
CA ALA A 161 -15.05 -16.99 27.90
C ALA A 161 -16.41 -17.47 27.41
#